data_364f4aa01b99697d37e5ee6c8f92b0e9
#
_entry.id   364f4aa01b99697d37e5ee6c8f92b0e9
#
_cell.length_a   1.000
_cell.length_b   1.000
_cell.length_c   1.000
_cell.angle_alpha   90.00
_cell.angle_beta   90.00
_cell.angle_gamma   90.00
#
_symmetry.space_group_name_H-M   'P 1'
#
loop_
_entity.id
_entity.type
_entity.pdbx_description
1 polymer ?
#
loop_
_entity_poly.entity_id
_entity_poly.type
_entity_poly.pdbx_seq_one_letter_code
_entity_poly.pdbx_strand_id
1 'polypeptide(L)'
;KYSKVVKTIPARALWDEIGYAAWACADPGLQYDTTINEWHTCPESGRIRASNPCSEYMFLDDTACNLASINLLQFKRENDVFDVHAFEHACRLWTVVLEISVLMAQFPSKEIAKLSYEFRTLGLGYANVGGLLMASGIPYDSPQGRAMIGALTAIMTGTSYATSAEMAKELGAFDGYNANRQHMMRVMRNHRRAAYGETEGYEDLSILPVPLDLENCPDKALLDAVRKAWDTALILGEKYGFRNAQATCIAPTGTIGLVMDCDTTGIEPDIALVKY
;
A
#
# COMPACT_ATOMS: atom_id res chain seq x y z
N LYS A 1 7.66 -32.52 -12.63
CA LYS A 1 6.52 -33.45 -12.75
C LYS A 1 5.37 -32.66 -13.35
N TYR A 2 4.94 -33.01 -14.57
CA TYR A 2 3.75 -32.40 -15.16
C TYR A 2 2.52 -32.86 -14.37
N SER A 3 1.73 -31.90 -13.87
CA SER A 3 0.46 -32.21 -13.20
C SER A 3 -0.53 -32.74 -14.26
N LYS A 4 -1.11 -33.91 -13.98
CA LYS A 4 -2.15 -34.49 -14.83
C LYS A 4 -3.44 -33.67 -14.64
N VAL A 5 -4.06 -33.24 -15.74
CA VAL A 5 -5.37 -32.59 -15.69
C VAL A 5 -6.37 -33.60 -15.12
N VAL A 6 -7.01 -33.23 -14.04
CA VAL A 6 -8.00 -34.08 -13.33
C VAL A 6 -9.42 -33.71 -13.77
N LYS A 7 -9.69 -32.42 -14.00
CA LYS A 7 -11.00 -31.92 -14.39
C LYS A 7 -10.83 -30.65 -15.23
N THR A 8 -11.69 -30.47 -16.21
CA THR A 8 -11.82 -29.21 -16.98
C THR A 8 -13.23 -28.68 -16.78
N ILE A 9 -13.36 -27.40 -16.48
CA ILE A 9 -14.63 -26.69 -16.30
C ILE A 9 -14.62 -25.40 -17.13
N PRO A 10 -15.78 -24.91 -17.64
CA PRO A 10 -15.84 -23.61 -18.29
C PRO A 10 -15.49 -22.48 -17.32
N ALA A 11 -14.61 -21.58 -17.73
CA ALA A 11 -14.16 -20.46 -16.87
C ALA A 11 -15.33 -19.57 -16.42
N ARG A 12 -16.32 -19.35 -17.31
CA ARG A 12 -17.52 -18.55 -16.96
C ARG A 12 -18.36 -19.21 -15.87
N ALA A 13 -18.56 -20.53 -15.95
CA ALA A 13 -19.30 -21.25 -14.92
C ALA A 13 -18.61 -21.17 -13.54
N LEU A 14 -17.26 -21.26 -13.54
CA LEU A 14 -16.48 -21.05 -12.31
C LEU A 14 -16.66 -19.63 -11.77
N TRP A 15 -16.63 -18.63 -12.65
CA TRP A 15 -16.82 -17.23 -12.27
C TRP A 15 -18.21 -16.98 -11.65
N ASP A 16 -19.26 -17.56 -12.23
CA ASP A 16 -20.63 -17.45 -11.73
C ASP A 16 -20.77 -18.09 -10.33
N GLU A 17 -20.13 -19.27 -10.11
CA GLU A 17 -20.10 -19.91 -8.79
C GLU A 17 -19.33 -19.08 -7.75
N ILE A 18 -18.19 -18.49 -8.12
CA ILE A 18 -17.44 -17.58 -7.24
C ILE A 18 -18.28 -16.37 -6.87
N GLY A 19 -18.93 -15.74 -7.86
CA GLY A 19 -19.80 -14.58 -7.62
C GLY A 19 -20.97 -14.91 -6.68
N TYR A 20 -21.60 -16.07 -6.88
CA TYR A 20 -22.67 -16.53 -5.99
C TYR A 20 -22.18 -16.79 -4.56
N ALA A 21 -21.05 -17.49 -4.39
CA ALA A 21 -20.48 -17.77 -3.08
C ALA A 21 -20.09 -16.47 -2.34
N ALA A 22 -19.45 -15.53 -3.04
CA ALA A 22 -19.07 -14.23 -2.48
C ALA A 22 -20.31 -13.43 -2.01
N TRP A 23 -21.39 -13.47 -2.78
CA TRP A 23 -22.67 -12.86 -2.36
C TRP A 23 -23.28 -13.56 -1.14
N ALA A 24 -23.23 -14.89 -1.09
CA ALA A 24 -23.89 -15.67 -0.05
C ALA A 24 -23.15 -15.67 1.30
N CYS A 25 -21.81 -15.63 1.29
CA CYS A 25 -20.98 -15.79 2.50
C CYS A 25 -19.70 -14.96 2.54
N ALA A 26 -19.54 -14.00 1.63
CA ALA A 26 -18.36 -13.13 1.49
C ALA A 26 -17.04 -13.86 1.13
N ASP A 27 -17.09 -15.13 0.80
CA ASP A 27 -15.95 -15.94 0.36
C ASP A 27 -16.24 -16.59 -1.01
N PRO A 28 -15.23 -16.87 -1.83
CA PRO A 28 -13.79 -16.60 -1.64
C PRO A 28 -13.38 -15.17 -2.03
N GLY A 29 -12.23 -14.70 -1.51
CA GLY A 29 -11.51 -13.58 -2.09
C GLY A 29 -10.77 -14.00 -3.37
N LEU A 30 -10.50 -13.05 -4.27
CA LEU A 30 -9.78 -13.27 -5.52
C LEU A 30 -8.48 -12.50 -5.57
N GLN A 31 -7.45 -13.12 -6.12
CA GLN A 31 -6.15 -12.52 -6.34
C GLN A 31 -5.65 -12.82 -7.75
N TYR A 32 -5.17 -11.80 -8.41
CA TYR A 32 -4.73 -11.88 -9.80
C TYR A 32 -3.21 -12.01 -9.86
N ASP A 33 -2.75 -13.23 -9.96
CA ASP A 33 -1.34 -13.62 -9.90
C ASP A 33 -0.43 -12.82 -10.84
N THR A 34 -0.83 -12.62 -12.10
CA THR A 34 -0.04 -11.85 -13.07
C THR A 34 0.12 -10.41 -12.62
N THR A 35 -0.97 -9.71 -12.33
CA THR A 35 -0.95 -8.30 -11.91
C THR A 35 -0.14 -8.11 -10.64
N ILE A 36 -0.31 -8.98 -9.63
CA ILE A 36 0.43 -8.91 -8.37
C ILE A 36 1.94 -9.04 -8.62
N ASN A 37 2.35 -10.02 -9.44
CA ASN A 37 3.77 -10.25 -9.71
C ASN A 37 4.40 -9.22 -10.67
N GLU A 38 3.62 -8.53 -11.49
CA GLU A 38 4.10 -7.39 -12.29
C GLU A 38 4.49 -6.19 -11.41
N TRP A 39 3.88 -6.05 -10.23
CA TRP A 39 4.21 -5.03 -9.23
C TRP A 39 5.17 -5.51 -8.13
N HIS A 40 5.69 -6.74 -8.27
CA HIS A 40 6.61 -7.31 -7.28
C HIS A 40 7.96 -6.61 -7.31
N THR A 41 8.43 -6.17 -6.13
CA THR A 41 9.72 -5.48 -5.97
C THR A 41 10.92 -6.43 -5.96
N CYS A 42 10.71 -7.71 -5.63
CA CYS A 42 11.79 -8.69 -5.42
C CYS A 42 11.60 -10.03 -6.18
N PRO A 43 11.33 -10.03 -7.50
CA PRO A 43 11.05 -11.25 -8.25
C PRO A 43 12.26 -12.20 -8.38
N GLU A 44 13.50 -11.70 -8.29
CA GLU A 44 14.70 -12.55 -8.30
C GLU A 44 14.83 -13.41 -7.02
N SER A 45 14.15 -13.01 -5.95
CA SER A 45 14.14 -13.73 -4.68
C SER A 45 13.01 -14.76 -4.59
N GLY A 46 12.02 -14.69 -5.46
CA GLY A 46 10.90 -15.63 -5.52
C GLY A 46 9.65 -15.00 -6.09
N ARG A 47 8.60 -15.81 -6.25
CA ARG A 47 7.30 -15.39 -6.76
C ARG A 47 6.32 -15.18 -5.61
N ILE A 48 5.50 -14.16 -5.66
CA ILE A 48 4.35 -13.99 -4.77
C ILE A 48 3.30 -15.04 -5.13
N ARG A 49 2.88 -15.86 -4.16
CA ARG A 49 1.97 -16.99 -4.35
C ARG A 49 0.66 -16.86 -3.59
N ALA A 50 0.66 -16.05 -2.53
CA ALA A 50 -0.47 -15.85 -1.66
C ALA A 50 -0.42 -14.48 -1.01
N SER A 51 -1.47 -14.12 -0.28
CA SER A 51 -1.53 -12.96 0.59
C SER A 51 -1.76 -13.40 2.05
N ASN A 52 -1.73 -12.42 2.96
CA ASN A 52 -2.33 -12.59 4.28
C ASN A 52 -3.87 -12.73 4.18
N PRO A 53 -4.58 -13.14 5.26
CA PRO A 53 -6.03 -13.39 5.22
C PRO A 53 -6.88 -12.21 4.72
N CYS A 54 -6.51 -10.99 5.07
CA CYS A 54 -7.27 -9.79 4.66
C CYS A 54 -6.83 -9.23 3.30
N SER A 55 -5.87 -9.87 2.62
CA SER A 55 -5.41 -9.56 1.26
C SER A 55 -4.73 -8.20 1.07
N GLU A 56 -4.25 -7.56 2.14
CA GLU A 56 -3.51 -6.30 2.04
C GLU A 56 -1.99 -6.49 1.85
N TYR A 57 -1.45 -7.64 2.22
CA TYR A 57 -0.01 -7.92 2.15
C TYR A 57 0.30 -8.98 1.09
N MET A 58 0.98 -8.58 0.04
CA MET A 58 1.40 -9.40 -1.09
C MET A 58 2.92 -9.39 -1.17
N PHE A 59 3.59 -10.43 -0.68
CA PHE A 59 5.04 -10.56 -0.75
C PHE A 59 5.47 -12.03 -0.76
N LEU A 60 6.75 -12.31 -0.52
CA LEU A 60 7.30 -13.66 -0.51
C LEU A 60 6.77 -14.49 0.67
N ASP A 61 6.69 -15.80 0.46
CA ASP A 61 6.38 -16.76 1.52
C ASP A 61 7.37 -16.59 2.69
N ASP A 62 6.95 -16.97 3.90
CA ASP A 62 7.76 -16.88 5.11
C ASP A 62 8.30 -15.47 5.43
N THR A 63 7.56 -14.43 5.05
CA THR A 63 7.82 -13.06 5.45
C THR A 63 6.69 -12.53 6.33
N ALA A 64 6.97 -11.50 7.12
CA ALA A 64 5.97 -10.85 7.95
C ALA A 64 5.88 -9.35 7.64
N CYS A 65 4.70 -8.79 7.83
CA CYS A 65 4.43 -7.37 7.68
C CYS A 65 4.16 -6.74 9.05
N ASN A 66 5.03 -5.83 9.48
CA ASN A 66 4.79 -5.03 10.67
C ASN A 66 3.82 -3.90 10.32
N LEU A 67 2.72 -3.78 11.06
CA LEU A 67 1.61 -2.89 10.73
C LEU A 67 1.56 -1.66 11.64
N ALA A 68 1.25 -0.52 11.03
CA ALA A 68 0.75 0.67 11.71
C ALA A 68 -0.25 1.37 10.81
N SER A 69 -1.21 2.08 11.40
CA SER A 69 -2.21 2.84 10.65
C SER A 69 -2.40 4.23 11.25
N ILE A 70 -2.49 5.23 10.38
CA ILE A 70 -2.63 6.64 10.74
C ILE A 70 -4.10 7.03 10.62
N ASN A 71 -4.70 7.63 11.65
CA ASN A 71 -6.05 8.17 11.59
C ASN A 71 -6.04 9.47 10.78
N LEU A 72 -6.54 9.44 9.54
CA LEU A 72 -6.51 10.57 8.61
C LEU A 72 -7.27 11.80 9.11
N LEU A 73 -8.36 11.61 9.86
CA LEU A 73 -9.18 12.72 10.36
C LEU A 73 -8.40 13.65 11.31
N GLN A 74 -7.35 13.15 11.96
CA GLN A 74 -6.51 13.95 12.87
C GLN A 74 -5.70 15.05 12.15
N PHE A 75 -5.61 15.00 10.84
CA PHE A 75 -4.89 15.99 10.02
C PHE A 75 -5.82 17.01 9.37
N LYS A 76 -7.13 16.90 9.57
CA LYS A 76 -8.09 17.91 9.15
C LYS A 76 -8.09 19.07 10.15
N ARG A 77 -7.84 20.27 9.68
CA ARG A 77 -7.85 21.50 10.49
C ARG A 77 -9.25 22.12 10.51
N GLU A 78 -9.51 23.01 11.48
CA GLU A 78 -10.79 23.69 11.67
C GLU A 78 -11.26 24.50 10.44
N ASN A 79 -10.33 24.95 9.60
CA ASN A 79 -10.60 25.68 8.36
C ASN A 79 -10.80 24.77 7.13
N ASP A 80 -11.10 23.51 7.33
CA ASP A 80 -11.28 22.48 6.30
C ASP A 80 -10.03 22.16 5.43
N VAL A 81 -8.86 22.62 5.84
CA VAL A 81 -7.59 22.32 5.17
C VAL A 81 -6.99 21.04 5.76
N PHE A 82 -6.50 20.17 4.92
CA PHE A 82 -5.71 19.01 5.35
C PHE A 82 -4.27 19.43 5.63
N ASP A 83 -3.74 19.10 6.81
CA ASP A 83 -2.36 19.39 7.17
C ASP A 83 -1.38 18.39 6.54
N VAL A 84 -1.02 18.66 5.32
CA VAL A 84 -0.10 17.84 4.51
C VAL A 84 1.25 17.67 5.20
N HIS A 85 1.78 18.72 5.80
CA HIS A 85 3.10 18.68 6.43
C HIS A 85 3.12 17.78 7.68
N ALA A 86 2.10 17.89 8.54
CA ALA A 86 1.97 17.01 9.70
C ALA A 86 1.77 15.55 9.26
N PHE A 87 1.03 15.31 8.17
CA PHE A 87 0.83 13.97 7.63
C PHE A 87 2.13 13.38 7.05
N GLU A 88 2.89 14.13 6.24
CA GLU A 88 4.22 13.72 5.77
C GLU A 88 5.14 13.37 6.94
N HIS A 89 5.14 14.20 7.99
CA HIS A 89 5.95 13.96 9.18
C HIS A 89 5.52 12.67 9.90
N ALA A 90 4.23 12.44 10.07
CA ALA A 90 3.71 11.21 10.67
C ALA A 90 4.08 9.98 9.83
N CYS A 91 3.96 10.02 8.51
CA CYS A 91 4.36 8.94 7.62
C CYS A 91 5.85 8.63 7.77
N ARG A 92 6.70 9.66 7.80
CA ARG A 92 8.13 9.52 8.02
C ARG A 92 8.44 8.86 9.38
N LEU A 93 7.85 9.38 10.44
CA LEU A 93 8.07 8.90 11.81
C LEU A 93 7.66 7.42 11.95
N TRP A 94 6.47 7.08 11.48
CA TRP A 94 5.97 5.70 11.55
C TRP A 94 6.75 4.73 10.68
N THR A 95 7.29 5.18 9.54
CA THR A 95 8.19 4.35 8.73
C THR A 95 9.46 3.99 9.52
N VAL A 96 10.04 4.95 10.24
CA VAL A 96 11.20 4.70 11.12
C VAL A 96 10.84 3.78 12.29
N VAL A 97 9.70 4.01 12.94
CA VAL A 97 9.23 3.16 14.06
C VAL A 97 9.03 1.71 13.60
N LEU A 98 8.39 1.51 12.45
CA LEU A 98 8.19 0.17 11.88
C LEU A 98 9.52 -0.50 11.53
N GLU A 99 10.48 0.23 10.96
CA GLU A 99 11.82 -0.29 10.68
C GLU A 99 12.55 -0.74 11.96
N ILE A 100 12.46 0.04 13.03
CA ILE A 100 13.00 -0.34 14.34
C ILE A 100 12.32 -1.61 14.85
N SER A 101 11.00 -1.74 14.66
CA SER A 101 10.23 -2.89 15.11
C SER A 101 10.64 -4.20 14.43
N VAL A 102 11.15 -4.17 13.20
CA VAL A 102 11.69 -5.35 12.51
C VAL A 102 12.84 -5.98 13.31
N LEU A 103 13.69 -5.15 13.93
CA LEU A 103 14.80 -5.63 14.75
C LEU A 103 14.36 -6.19 16.10
N MET A 104 13.23 -5.72 16.62
CA MET A 104 12.73 -6.04 17.95
C MET A 104 11.66 -7.15 17.95
N ALA A 105 11.15 -7.50 16.77
CA ALA A 105 10.08 -8.46 16.63
C ALA A 105 10.54 -9.89 16.97
N GLN A 106 9.64 -10.63 17.59
CA GLN A 106 9.79 -12.08 17.77
C GLN A 106 8.87 -12.79 16.77
N PHE A 107 9.45 -13.67 15.96
CA PHE A 107 8.74 -14.38 14.91
C PHE A 107 8.49 -15.85 15.30
N PRO A 108 7.40 -16.47 14.78
CA PRO A 108 7.01 -17.81 15.19
C PRO A 108 7.96 -18.91 14.68
N SER A 109 8.74 -18.66 13.64
CA SER A 109 9.74 -19.60 13.12
C SER A 109 11.05 -18.90 12.74
N LYS A 110 12.12 -19.68 12.59
CA LYS A 110 13.44 -19.18 12.18
C LYS A 110 13.43 -18.70 10.73
N GLU A 111 12.67 -19.35 9.87
CA GLU A 111 12.52 -19.02 8.46
C GLU A 111 11.86 -17.66 8.32
N ILE A 112 10.77 -17.43 9.03
CA ILE A 112 10.05 -16.14 9.05
C ILE A 112 10.96 -15.04 9.63
N ALA A 113 11.66 -15.31 10.71
CA ALA A 113 12.60 -14.36 11.29
C ALA A 113 13.70 -13.95 10.30
N LYS A 114 14.29 -14.94 9.60
CA LYS A 114 15.35 -14.72 8.62
C LYS A 114 14.85 -13.85 7.46
N LEU A 115 13.78 -14.25 6.80
CA LEU A 115 13.28 -13.55 5.61
C LEU A 115 12.67 -12.19 5.95
N SER A 116 12.00 -12.06 7.09
CA SER A 116 11.51 -10.76 7.56
C SER A 116 12.66 -9.78 7.84
N TYR A 117 13.76 -10.27 8.38
CA TYR A 117 14.96 -9.45 8.59
C TYR A 117 15.67 -9.11 7.27
N GLU A 118 15.76 -10.07 6.34
CA GLU A 118 16.43 -9.90 5.05
C GLU A 118 15.72 -8.88 4.17
N PHE A 119 14.37 -8.92 4.09
CA PHE A 119 13.58 -8.05 3.23
C PHE A 119 12.98 -6.84 3.93
N ARG A 120 12.86 -6.86 5.25
CA ARG A 120 12.46 -5.73 6.10
C ARG A 120 11.15 -5.08 5.64
N THR A 121 10.13 -5.90 5.37
CA THR A 121 8.84 -5.44 4.86
C THR A 121 8.02 -4.74 5.94
N LEU A 122 7.51 -3.57 5.61
CA LEU A 122 6.70 -2.72 6.47
C LEU A 122 5.28 -2.58 5.88
N GLY A 123 4.31 -2.34 6.74
CA GLY A 123 2.92 -2.15 6.38
C GLY A 123 2.34 -0.88 7.00
N LEU A 124 2.87 0.29 6.63
CA LEU A 124 2.24 1.54 7.00
C LEU A 124 0.99 1.78 6.18
N GLY A 125 -0.13 2.03 6.85
CA GLY A 125 -1.41 2.35 6.26
C GLY A 125 -2.10 3.52 6.95
N TYR A 126 -3.38 3.68 6.66
CA TYR A 126 -4.23 4.67 7.29
C TYR A 126 -5.64 4.10 7.56
N ALA A 127 -6.40 4.80 8.37
CA ALA A 127 -7.80 4.53 8.67
C ALA A 127 -8.62 5.82 8.61
N ASN A 128 -9.94 5.68 8.71
CA ASN A 128 -10.88 6.78 8.81
C ASN A 128 -11.04 7.62 7.54
N VAL A 129 -10.95 6.96 6.37
CA VAL A 129 -11.22 7.59 5.07
C VAL A 129 -12.65 8.11 5.00
N GLY A 130 -13.62 7.28 5.39
CA GLY A 130 -15.02 7.67 5.38
C GLY A 130 -15.29 8.86 6.30
N GLY A 131 -14.74 8.85 7.52
CA GLY A 131 -14.85 9.96 8.47
C GLY A 131 -14.24 11.26 7.94
N LEU A 132 -13.05 11.19 7.34
CA LEU A 132 -12.42 12.37 6.72
C LEU A 132 -13.28 12.97 5.61
N LEU A 133 -13.78 12.13 4.69
CA LEU A 133 -14.58 12.59 3.55
C LEU A 133 -15.92 13.18 4.02
N MET A 134 -16.60 12.53 4.96
CA MET A 134 -17.85 13.05 5.54
C MET A 134 -17.63 14.40 6.24
N ALA A 135 -16.59 14.51 7.06
CA ALA A 135 -16.26 15.75 7.76
C ALA A 135 -15.86 16.88 6.80
N SER A 136 -15.40 16.53 5.59
CA SER A 136 -15.04 17.47 4.52
C SER A 136 -16.21 17.77 3.56
N GLY A 137 -17.38 17.16 3.76
CA GLY A 137 -18.53 17.32 2.88
C GLY A 137 -18.33 16.73 1.49
N ILE A 138 -17.43 15.77 1.35
CA ILE A 138 -17.09 15.11 0.09
C ILE A 138 -17.80 13.74 0.06
N PRO A 139 -18.67 13.46 -0.93
CA PRO A 139 -19.27 12.14 -1.04
C PRO A 139 -18.21 11.05 -1.25
N TYR A 140 -18.35 9.93 -0.54
CA TYR A 140 -17.38 8.83 -0.61
C TYR A 140 -17.17 8.33 -2.04
N ASP A 141 -18.25 8.08 -2.78
CA ASP A 141 -18.20 7.68 -4.20
C ASP A 141 -18.29 8.91 -5.13
N SER A 142 -17.29 9.78 -5.04
CA SER A 142 -17.17 10.93 -5.94
C SER A 142 -15.77 10.97 -6.58
N PRO A 143 -15.63 11.60 -7.76
CA PRO A 143 -14.30 11.84 -8.34
C PRO A 143 -13.37 12.58 -7.38
N GLN A 144 -13.89 13.58 -6.66
CA GLN A 144 -13.12 14.33 -5.66
C GLN A 144 -12.65 13.47 -4.50
N GLY A 145 -13.52 12.61 -3.97
CA GLY A 145 -13.17 11.68 -2.87
C GLY A 145 -12.08 10.73 -3.31
N ARG A 146 -12.23 10.10 -4.47
CA ARG A 146 -11.20 9.18 -5.01
C ARG A 146 -9.88 9.90 -5.29
N ALA A 147 -9.92 11.11 -5.86
CA ALA A 147 -8.71 11.89 -6.13
C ALA A 147 -8.00 12.31 -4.85
N MET A 148 -8.73 12.76 -3.84
CA MET A 148 -8.16 13.13 -2.53
C MET A 148 -7.48 11.94 -1.87
N ILE A 149 -8.14 10.80 -1.78
CA ILE A 149 -7.58 9.61 -1.14
C ILE A 149 -6.42 9.04 -1.96
N GLY A 150 -6.51 9.08 -3.29
CA GLY A 150 -5.38 8.74 -4.17
C GLY A 150 -4.15 9.62 -3.91
N ALA A 151 -4.33 10.92 -3.73
CA ALA A 151 -3.24 11.84 -3.39
C ALA A 151 -2.65 11.56 -2.01
N LEU A 152 -3.46 11.35 -0.98
CA LEU A 152 -2.99 10.98 0.37
C LEU A 152 -2.22 9.65 0.36
N THR A 153 -2.70 8.66 -0.38
CA THR A 153 -2.00 7.37 -0.55
C THR A 153 -0.65 7.57 -1.25
N ALA A 154 -0.61 8.39 -2.29
CA ALA A 154 0.62 8.69 -3.00
C ALA A 154 1.64 9.44 -2.12
N ILE A 155 1.20 10.39 -1.28
CA ILE A 155 2.05 11.07 -0.29
C ILE A 155 2.61 10.07 0.71
N MET A 156 1.75 9.25 1.32
CA MET A 156 2.17 8.26 2.31
C MET A 156 3.21 7.31 1.74
N THR A 157 2.94 6.72 0.58
CA THR A 157 3.83 5.72 -0.02
C THR A 157 5.13 6.34 -0.50
N GLY A 158 5.06 7.49 -1.19
CA GLY A 158 6.25 8.21 -1.65
C GLY A 158 7.15 8.66 -0.48
N THR A 159 6.56 9.22 0.59
CA THR A 159 7.28 9.62 1.80
C THR A 159 7.91 8.42 2.50
N SER A 160 7.19 7.29 2.59
CA SER A 160 7.72 6.08 3.21
C SER A 160 8.91 5.51 2.43
N TYR A 161 8.87 5.47 1.11
CA TYR A 161 10.02 5.03 0.32
C TYR A 161 11.16 6.05 0.32
N ALA A 162 10.88 7.35 0.32
CA ALA A 162 11.91 8.37 0.52
C ALA A 162 12.65 8.17 1.86
N THR A 163 11.89 7.95 2.95
CA THR A 163 12.44 7.66 4.28
C THR A 163 13.23 6.35 4.30
N SER A 164 12.71 5.31 3.63
CA SER A 164 13.42 4.04 3.48
C SER A 164 14.76 4.21 2.77
N ALA A 165 14.82 5.05 1.74
CA ALA A 165 16.07 5.35 1.03
C ALA A 165 17.04 6.21 1.88
N GLU A 166 16.53 7.14 2.70
CA GLU A 166 17.36 7.87 3.67
C GLU A 166 17.96 6.92 4.72
N MET A 167 17.16 5.97 5.23
CA MET A 167 17.68 4.94 6.14
C MET A 167 18.72 4.04 5.45
N ALA A 168 18.50 3.70 4.17
CA ALA A 168 19.45 2.92 3.40
C ALA A 168 20.81 3.66 3.22
N LYS A 169 20.80 4.98 3.12
CA LYS A 169 22.03 5.79 3.07
C LYS A 169 22.91 5.58 4.32
N GLU A 170 22.29 5.49 5.49
CA GLU A 170 23.01 5.39 6.77
C GLU A 170 23.27 3.92 7.20
N LEU A 171 22.33 3.02 6.93
CA LEU A 171 22.31 1.65 7.44
C LEU A 171 22.54 0.58 6.37
N GLY A 172 22.62 0.97 5.10
CA GLY A 172 22.62 0.05 3.96
C GLY A 172 21.21 -0.35 3.50
N ALA A 173 21.09 -0.71 2.24
CA ALA A 173 19.86 -1.28 1.68
C ALA A 173 19.56 -2.67 2.31
N PHE A 174 18.33 -3.17 2.15
CA PHE A 174 17.99 -4.52 2.59
C PHE A 174 18.84 -5.58 1.83
N ASP A 175 19.10 -6.72 2.44
CA ASP A 175 20.09 -7.70 1.94
C ASP A 175 19.78 -8.19 0.52
N GLY A 176 18.50 -8.44 0.19
CA GLY A 176 18.06 -8.84 -1.15
C GLY A 176 18.06 -7.73 -2.21
N TYR A 177 18.37 -6.48 -1.87
CA TYR A 177 18.22 -5.33 -2.75
C TYR A 177 19.02 -5.42 -4.05
N ASN A 178 20.29 -5.78 -3.96
CA ASN A 178 21.18 -5.75 -5.13
C ASN A 178 20.71 -6.69 -6.25
N ALA A 179 20.21 -7.87 -5.92
CA ALA A 179 19.63 -8.80 -6.89
C ALA A 179 18.35 -8.26 -7.52
N ASN A 180 17.57 -7.49 -6.77
CA ASN A 180 16.25 -7.01 -7.17
C ASN A 180 16.20 -5.52 -7.58
N ARG A 181 17.34 -4.84 -7.59
CA ARG A 181 17.43 -3.39 -7.80
C ARG A 181 16.65 -2.90 -9.01
N GLN A 182 16.81 -3.54 -10.15
CA GLN A 182 16.16 -3.11 -11.39
C GLN A 182 14.64 -3.22 -11.30
N HIS A 183 14.15 -4.32 -10.73
CA HIS A 183 12.72 -4.57 -10.55
C HIS A 183 12.11 -3.58 -9.54
N MET A 184 12.78 -3.36 -8.41
CA MET A 184 12.32 -2.39 -7.44
C MET A 184 12.27 -0.97 -8.00
N MET A 185 13.31 -0.53 -8.70
CA MET A 185 13.34 0.80 -9.34
C MET A 185 12.28 0.93 -10.44
N ARG A 186 12.01 -0.13 -11.21
CA ARG A 186 10.91 -0.17 -12.18
C ARG A 186 9.55 0.06 -11.48
N VAL A 187 9.29 -0.64 -10.39
CA VAL A 187 8.05 -0.47 -9.60
C VAL A 187 7.94 0.95 -9.08
N MET A 188 9.03 1.53 -8.55
CA MET A 188 9.03 2.92 -8.08
C MET A 188 8.74 3.92 -9.21
N ARG A 189 9.33 3.72 -10.40
CA ARG A 189 9.04 4.57 -11.56
C ARG A 189 7.59 4.46 -12.01
N ASN A 190 7.00 3.27 -11.99
CA ASN A 190 5.60 3.05 -12.32
C ASN A 190 4.67 3.76 -11.31
N HIS A 191 4.94 3.64 -10.01
CA HIS A 191 4.19 4.38 -9.00
C HIS A 191 4.29 5.91 -9.18
N ARG A 192 5.50 6.42 -9.49
CA ARG A 192 5.67 7.85 -9.77
C ARG A 192 4.83 8.30 -10.98
N ARG A 193 4.82 7.53 -12.08
CA ARG A 193 3.97 7.83 -13.24
C ARG A 193 2.50 7.91 -12.86
N ALA A 194 2.01 6.93 -12.13
CA ALA A 194 0.63 6.94 -11.65
C ALA A 194 0.33 8.15 -10.75
N ALA A 195 1.26 8.53 -9.87
CA ALA A 195 1.16 9.69 -9.01
C ALA A 195 1.18 11.03 -9.77
N TYR A 196 1.81 11.06 -10.95
CA TYR A 196 1.82 12.21 -11.85
C TYR A 196 0.60 12.28 -12.79
N GLY A 197 -0.32 11.34 -12.69
CA GLY A 197 -1.50 11.29 -13.56
C GLY A 197 -1.20 10.80 -14.98
N GLU A 198 -0.04 10.19 -15.21
CA GLU A 198 0.36 9.69 -16.53
C GLU A 198 -0.46 8.45 -16.90
N THR A 199 -0.98 8.39 -18.13
CA THR A 199 -1.77 7.25 -18.63
C THR A 199 -0.95 6.26 -19.44
N GLU A 200 0.30 6.59 -19.78
CA GLU A 200 1.20 5.81 -20.63
C GLU A 200 2.61 5.71 -20.04
N GLY A 201 3.48 4.95 -20.71
CA GLY A 201 4.89 4.86 -20.34
C GLY A 201 5.19 3.93 -19.18
N TYR A 202 4.24 3.12 -18.74
CA TYR A 202 4.46 2.12 -17.70
C TYR A 202 5.33 0.97 -18.19
N GLU A 203 6.19 0.47 -17.32
CA GLU A 203 7.18 -0.55 -17.62
C GLU A 203 6.65 -1.93 -17.20
N ASP A 204 6.62 -2.88 -18.16
CA ASP A 204 6.31 -4.30 -17.94
C ASP A 204 4.97 -4.56 -17.20
N LEU A 205 3.92 -3.83 -17.54
CA LEU A 205 2.56 -4.05 -17.04
C LEU A 205 1.64 -4.49 -18.16
N SER A 206 0.93 -5.61 -17.97
CA SER A 206 -0.11 -6.09 -18.88
C SER A 206 -1.44 -5.36 -18.68
N ILE A 207 -1.68 -4.88 -17.46
CA ILE A 207 -2.85 -4.06 -17.10
C ILE A 207 -2.34 -2.74 -16.53
N LEU A 208 -2.72 -1.65 -17.18
CA LEU A 208 -2.32 -0.31 -16.74
C LEU A 208 -3.08 0.08 -15.47
N PRO A 209 -2.43 0.77 -14.51
CA PRO A 209 -3.11 1.28 -13.35
C PRO A 209 -4.04 2.45 -13.70
N VAL A 210 -5.00 2.72 -12.84
CA VAL A 210 -5.74 3.98 -12.87
C VAL A 210 -4.83 5.05 -12.24
N PRO A 211 -4.41 6.08 -13.01
CA PRO A 211 -3.54 7.12 -12.49
C PRO A 211 -4.29 8.07 -11.55
N LEU A 212 -3.54 8.89 -10.80
CA LEU A 212 -4.12 9.93 -9.96
C LEU A 212 -4.90 10.93 -10.81
N ASP A 213 -6.14 11.19 -10.42
CA ASP A 213 -7.00 12.19 -11.04
C ASP A 213 -6.61 13.59 -10.53
N LEU A 214 -5.80 14.29 -11.33
CA LEU A 214 -5.28 15.61 -10.98
C LEU A 214 -6.36 16.70 -11.04
N GLU A 215 -7.35 16.54 -11.93
CA GLU A 215 -8.38 17.56 -12.18
C GLU A 215 -9.39 17.61 -11.03
N ASN A 216 -9.75 16.45 -10.49
CA ASN A 216 -10.71 16.35 -9.40
C ASN A 216 -10.08 16.41 -8.00
N CYS A 217 -8.74 16.52 -7.89
CA CYS A 217 -8.10 16.66 -6.58
C CYS A 217 -8.49 18.02 -5.95
N PRO A 218 -9.12 18.05 -4.78
CA PRO A 218 -9.69 19.27 -4.21
C PRO A 218 -8.64 20.26 -3.72
N ASP A 219 -7.41 19.80 -3.47
CA ASP A 219 -6.35 20.65 -2.91
C ASP A 219 -5.05 20.51 -3.73
N LYS A 220 -4.58 21.63 -4.26
CA LYS A 220 -3.35 21.70 -5.02
C LYS A 220 -2.11 21.41 -4.17
N ALA A 221 -2.15 21.71 -2.87
CA ALA A 221 -1.03 21.43 -1.96
C ALA A 221 -0.79 19.92 -1.85
N LEU A 222 -1.85 19.10 -1.92
CA LEU A 222 -1.72 17.64 -1.99
C LEU A 222 -0.94 17.21 -3.24
N LEU A 223 -1.24 17.78 -4.41
CA LEU A 223 -0.56 17.41 -5.66
C LEU A 223 0.92 17.80 -5.66
N ASP A 224 1.27 18.94 -5.07
CA ASP A 224 2.65 19.37 -4.94
C ASP A 224 3.44 18.45 -3.98
N ALA A 225 2.81 18.02 -2.88
CA ALA A 225 3.38 17.06 -1.95
C ALA A 225 3.55 15.66 -2.58
N VAL A 226 2.58 15.20 -3.37
CA VAL A 226 2.66 13.94 -4.14
C VAL A 226 3.91 13.93 -5.03
N ARG A 227 4.10 14.97 -5.83
CA ARG A 227 5.24 15.09 -6.74
C ARG A 227 6.55 15.08 -5.98
N LYS A 228 6.65 15.92 -4.96
CA LYS A 228 7.84 16.02 -4.08
C LYS A 228 8.19 14.68 -3.44
N ALA A 229 7.21 13.96 -2.89
CA ALA A 229 7.43 12.69 -2.23
C ALA A 229 8.02 11.64 -3.20
N TRP A 230 7.41 11.48 -4.38
CA TRP A 230 7.87 10.50 -5.36
C TRP A 230 9.18 10.86 -6.06
N ASP A 231 9.43 12.15 -6.34
CA ASP A 231 10.71 12.61 -6.86
C ASP A 231 11.83 12.34 -5.86
N THR A 232 11.59 12.64 -4.58
CA THR A 232 12.54 12.38 -3.50
C THR A 232 12.82 10.88 -3.36
N ALA A 233 11.77 10.04 -3.37
CA ALA A 233 11.91 8.59 -3.28
C ALA A 233 12.76 8.02 -4.43
N LEU A 234 12.56 8.47 -5.67
CA LEU A 234 13.35 8.02 -6.81
C LEU A 234 14.80 8.50 -6.73
N ILE A 235 15.03 9.79 -6.50
CA ILE A 235 16.39 10.37 -6.44
C ILE A 235 17.23 9.68 -5.37
N LEU A 236 16.66 9.49 -4.18
CA LEU A 236 17.38 8.84 -3.09
C LEU A 236 17.51 7.32 -3.32
N GLY A 237 16.46 6.67 -3.85
CA GLY A 237 16.46 5.24 -4.15
C GLY A 237 17.48 4.85 -5.22
N GLU A 238 17.63 5.67 -6.26
CA GLU A 238 18.67 5.45 -7.29
C GLU A 238 20.08 5.52 -6.69
N LYS A 239 20.29 6.44 -5.75
CA LYS A 239 21.60 6.70 -5.17
C LYS A 239 21.98 5.71 -4.06
N TYR A 240 21.03 5.36 -3.19
CA TYR A 240 21.31 4.62 -1.96
C TYR A 240 20.61 3.26 -1.87
N GLY A 241 19.66 2.97 -2.77
CA GLY A 241 18.76 1.85 -2.62
C GLY A 241 17.67 2.14 -1.57
N PHE A 242 17.00 1.06 -1.14
CA PHE A 242 15.94 1.14 -0.12
C PHE A 242 16.26 0.22 1.05
N ARG A 243 15.93 0.65 2.26
CA ARG A 243 16.07 -0.16 3.49
C ARG A 243 15.01 -1.26 3.58
N ASN A 244 13.87 -1.09 2.92
CA ASN A 244 12.70 -1.92 3.01
C ASN A 244 12.24 -2.37 1.61
N ALA A 245 12.00 -3.65 1.42
CA ALA A 245 11.50 -4.19 0.15
C ALA A 245 10.04 -3.79 -0.12
N GLN A 246 9.27 -3.52 0.93
CA GLN A 246 7.91 -3.00 0.90
C GLN A 246 7.70 -2.06 2.10
N ALA A 247 6.99 -0.96 1.92
CA ALA A 247 6.87 0.07 2.95
C ALA A 247 5.41 0.30 3.43
N THR A 248 4.43 0.14 2.54
CA THR A 248 3.03 0.49 2.84
C THR A 248 2.07 -0.63 2.47
N CYS A 249 1.00 -0.76 3.25
CA CYS A 249 -0.19 -1.52 2.89
C CYS A 249 -1.41 -0.96 3.65
N ILE A 250 -2.60 -1.13 3.09
CA ILE A 250 -3.83 -0.65 3.73
C ILE A 250 -4.50 -1.82 4.45
N ALA A 251 -4.20 -1.93 5.75
CA ALA A 251 -4.85 -2.93 6.60
C ALA A 251 -6.30 -2.54 6.91
N PRO A 252 -7.18 -3.51 7.21
CA PRO A 252 -8.58 -3.24 7.53
C PRO A 252 -8.81 -2.37 8.77
N THR A 253 -7.88 -2.36 9.72
CA THR A 253 -7.91 -1.56 10.97
C THR A 253 -9.17 -1.77 11.83
N GLY A 254 -9.76 -2.98 11.85
CA GLY A 254 -10.97 -3.25 12.60
C GLY A 254 -10.86 -2.85 14.08
N THR A 255 -10.16 -3.64 14.87
CA THR A 255 -10.01 -3.41 16.31
C THR A 255 -9.19 -2.15 16.64
N ILE A 256 -8.08 -1.92 15.92
CA ILE A 256 -7.27 -0.72 16.19
C ILE A 256 -7.97 0.57 15.79
N GLY A 257 -8.86 0.54 14.79
CA GLY A 257 -9.69 1.68 14.43
C GLY A 257 -10.59 2.12 15.58
N LEU A 258 -11.18 1.16 16.32
CA LEU A 258 -11.95 1.46 17.51
C LEU A 258 -11.11 2.09 18.63
N VAL A 259 -9.89 1.58 18.84
CA VAL A 259 -8.95 2.15 19.83
C VAL A 259 -8.51 3.57 19.46
N MET A 260 -8.39 3.85 18.15
CA MET A 260 -8.03 5.18 17.64
C MET A 260 -9.21 6.15 17.54
N ASP A 261 -10.40 5.75 17.97
CA ASP A 261 -11.63 6.54 17.86
C ASP A 261 -11.93 6.96 16.41
N CYS A 262 -11.78 5.99 15.49
CA CYS A 262 -12.10 6.18 14.09
C CYS A 262 -13.59 5.94 13.83
N ASP A 263 -14.23 6.83 13.08
CA ASP A 263 -15.62 6.66 12.63
C ASP A 263 -15.77 5.51 11.63
N THR A 264 -14.75 5.34 10.77
CA THR A 264 -14.69 4.26 9.78
C THR A 264 -13.33 3.55 9.83
N THR A 265 -13.30 2.28 9.45
CA THR A 265 -12.09 1.46 9.42
C THR A 265 -11.45 1.46 8.03
N GLY A 266 -10.12 1.41 7.97
CA GLY A 266 -9.35 1.35 6.71
C GLY A 266 -9.85 2.34 5.66
N ILE A 267 -10.22 1.82 4.50
CA ILE A 267 -10.78 2.58 3.39
C ILE A 267 -12.30 2.42 3.25
N GLU A 268 -12.96 1.85 4.26
CA GLU A 268 -14.40 1.57 4.20
C GLU A 268 -15.24 2.85 4.30
N PRO A 269 -16.40 2.89 3.63
CA PRO A 269 -17.39 3.93 3.87
C PRO A 269 -18.08 3.71 5.21
N ASP A 270 -18.78 4.72 5.71
CA ASP A 270 -19.67 4.53 6.85
C ASP A 270 -20.92 3.75 6.40
N ILE A 271 -21.19 2.63 7.08
CA ILE A 271 -22.31 1.72 6.75
C ILE A 271 -23.63 2.15 7.36
N ALA A 272 -23.59 3.02 8.39
CA ALA A 272 -24.79 3.48 9.09
C ALA A 272 -24.54 4.82 9.80
N LEU A 273 -25.49 5.75 9.67
CA LEU A 273 -25.44 7.04 10.36
C LEU A 273 -25.63 6.91 11.88
N VAL A 274 -26.22 5.81 12.32
CA VAL A 274 -26.41 5.52 13.76
C VAL A 274 -25.87 4.12 14.03
N LYS A 275 -24.94 4.02 14.94
CA LYS A 275 -24.33 2.75 15.40
C LYS A 275 -24.76 2.49 16.85
N TYR A 276 -25.12 1.26 17.18
CA TYR A 276 -25.53 0.80 18.51
C TYR A 276 -24.51 -0.14 19.12
#